data_62a7d6a2bcc69a97f20e811cfaf57254
#
_entry.id   62a7d6a2bcc69a97f20e811cfaf57254
#
_cell.length_a   1.000
_cell.length_b   1.000
_cell.length_c   1.000
_cell.angle_alpha   90.00
_cell.angle_beta   90.00
_cell.angle_gamma   90.00
#
_symmetry.space_group_name_H-M   'P 1'
#
loop_
_entity.id
_entity.type
_entity.pdbx_description
1 polymer ?
#
loop_
_entity_poly.entity_id
_entity_poly.type
_entity_poly.pdbx_seq_one_letter_code
_entity_poly.pdbx_strand_id
1 'polypeptide(L)'
;MIKIFFMWMISFILSLLGFYLIESKFTIHPAVISGNGNLAIIIILLFSPVFIASYFYTFKLVRMHLKNSRSIIFPVILLFLSIISCIYLIGLIADYANELIIDLGGTPSNPQSRIYRFGWFNQYTNSLFFNNYSFILTQLLAVIVGVLTIIFKPFLNK
;
A
#
# COMPACT_ATOMS: atom_id res chain seq x y z
N MET A 1 -17.67 -13.61 13.44
CA MET A 1 -16.61 -13.91 12.44
C MET A 1 -17.06 -13.53 11.02
N ILE A 2 -18.18 -14.02 10.53
CA ILE A 2 -18.74 -13.77 9.18
C ILE A 2 -18.85 -12.25 8.88
N LYS A 3 -19.45 -11.46 9.78
CA LYS A 3 -19.60 -10.01 9.59
C LYS A 3 -18.26 -9.28 9.35
N ILE A 4 -17.22 -9.64 10.11
CA ILE A 4 -15.88 -9.02 9.97
C ILE A 4 -15.25 -9.43 8.64
N PHE A 5 -15.42 -10.67 8.21
CA PHE A 5 -14.94 -11.14 6.90
C PHE A 5 -15.61 -10.38 5.75
N PHE A 6 -16.92 -10.17 5.79
CA PHE A 6 -17.62 -9.37 4.78
C PHE A 6 -17.15 -7.91 4.76
N MET A 7 -16.98 -7.29 5.93
CA MET A 7 -16.48 -5.91 6.03
C MET A 7 -15.05 -5.80 5.47
N TRP A 8 -14.20 -6.79 5.76
CA TRP A 8 -12.87 -6.88 5.18
C TRP A 8 -12.92 -7.00 3.66
N MET A 9 -13.71 -7.94 3.13
CA MET A 9 -13.81 -8.19 1.70
C MET A 9 -14.26 -6.93 0.95
N ILE A 10 -15.31 -6.25 1.44
CA ILE A 10 -15.82 -5.02 0.82
C ILE A 10 -14.75 -3.92 0.87
N SER A 11 -14.15 -3.65 2.04
CA SER A 11 -13.14 -2.61 2.18
C SER A 11 -11.87 -2.93 1.39
N PHE A 12 -11.47 -4.21 1.28
CA PHE A 12 -10.32 -4.65 0.49
C PHE A 12 -10.55 -4.41 -1.02
N ILE A 13 -11.71 -4.81 -1.55
CA ILE A 13 -12.04 -4.61 -2.97
C ILE A 13 -12.15 -3.12 -3.31
N LEU A 14 -12.81 -2.33 -2.46
CA LEU A 14 -12.92 -0.89 -2.67
C LEU A 14 -11.56 -0.20 -2.54
N SER A 15 -10.70 -0.65 -1.62
CA SER A 15 -9.33 -0.15 -1.49
C SER A 15 -8.49 -0.44 -2.74
N LEU A 16 -8.58 -1.67 -3.26
CA LEU A 16 -7.92 -2.04 -4.52
C LEU A 16 -8.41 -1.18 -5.68
N LEU A 17 -9.73 -0.95 -5.78
CA LEU A 17 -10.31 -0.05 -6.77
C LEU A 17 -9.76 1.37 -6.64
N GLY A 18 -9.62 1.90 -5.42
CA GLY A 18 -9.05 3.22 -5.17
C GLY A 18 -7.61 3.33 -5.66
N PHE A 19 -6.76 2.34 -5.36
CA PHE A 19 -5.38 2.27 -5.86
C PHE A 19 -5.35 2.22 -7.39
N TYR A 20 -6.15 1.34 -8.00
CA TYR A 20 -6.27 1.23 -9.45
C TYR A 20 -6.70 2.55 -10.12
N LEU A 21 -7.69 3.26 -9.56
CA LEU A 21 -8.14 4.55 -10.09
C LEU A 21 -7.02 5.58 -10.04
N ILE A 22 -6.31 5.69 -8.91
CA ILE A 22 -5.21 6.64 -8.73
C ILE A 22 -4.10 6.33 -9.74
N GLU A 23 -3.67 5.07 -9.86
CA GLU A 23 -2.61 4.64 -10.76
C GLU A 23 -2.98 4.85 -12.23
N SER A 24 -4.14 4.34 -12.66
CA SER A 24 -4.46 4.20 -14.09
C SER A 24 -5.28 5.34 -14.67
N LYS A 25 -6.03 6.10 -13.85
CA LYS A 25 -6.94 7.16 -14.31
C LYS A 25 -6.54 8.56 -13.87
N PHE A 26 -5.89 8.69 -12.71
CA PHE A 26 -5.56 9.98 -12.11
C PHE A 26 -4.04 10.24 -12.05
N THR A 27 -3.21 9.30 -12.50
CA THR A 27 -1.78 9.53 -12.76
C THR A 27 -1.58 9.78 -14.24
N ILE A 28 -0.91 10.88 -14.57
CA ILE A 28 -0.69 11.30 -15.94
C ILE A 28 0.56 10.60 -16.48
N HIS A 29 0.45 10.05 -17.69
CA HIS A 29 1.58 9.41 -18.36
C HIS A 29 2.70 10.41 -18.62
N PRO A 30 3.99 10.05 -18.43
CA PRO A 30 5.14 10.95 -18.65
C PRO A 30 5.17 11.63 -20.02
N ALA A 31 4.63 11.00 -21.07
CA ALA A 31 4.59 11.59 -22.43
C ALA A 31 3.58 12.72 -22.58
N VAL A 32 2.62 12.89 -21.65
CA VAL A 32 1.51 13.86 -21.75
C VAL A 32 1.84 15.11 -20.96
N ILE A 33 1.60 16.29 -21.54
CA ILE A 33 1.67 17.57 -20.82
C ILE A 33 0.27 17.91 -20.31
N SER A 34 0.14 18.17 -19.02
CA SER A 34 -1.13 18.56 -18.41
C SER A 34 -0.92 19.70 -17.44
N GLY A 35 -1.80 20.70 -17.54
CA GLY A 35 -1.87 21.84 -16.63
C GLY A 35 -2.95 21.73 -15.54
N ASN A 36 -3.65 20.58 -15.44
CA ASN A 36 -4.85 20.44 -14.59
C ASN A 36 -4.56 20.20 -13.09
N GLY A 37 -3.31 20.25 -12.66
CA GLY A 37 -2.95 19.92 -11.27
C GLY A 37 -3.13 18.44 -10.93
N ASN A 38 -3.02 18.10 -9.64
CA ASN A 38 -3.08 16.72 -9.18
C ASN A 38 -4.50 16.32 -8.75
N LEU A 39 -5.32 15.86 -9.70
CA LEU A 39 -6.68 15.40 -9.43
C LEU A 39 -6.74 14.12 -8.56
N ALA A 40 -5.67 13.34 -8.52
CA ALA A 40 -5.62 12.14 -7.68
C ALA A 40 -5.81 12.46 -6.18
N ILE A 41 -5.49 13.68 -5.74
CA ILE A 41 -5.68 14.10 -4.35
C ILE A 41 -7.15 13.95 -3.92
N ILE A 42 -8.10 14.27 -4.80
CA ILE A 42 -9.53 14.15 -4.51
C ILE A 42 -9.88 12.67 -4.28
N ILE A 43 -9.38 11.79 -5.12
CA ILE A 43 -9.63 10.34 -4.99
C ILE A 43 -8.97 9.79 -3.73
N ILE A 44 -7.74 10.21 -3.41
CA ILE A 44 -7.04 9.81 -2.20
C ILE A 44 -7.84 10.22 -0.96
N LEU A 45 -8.33 11.45 -0.89
CA LEU A 45 -9.14 11.92 0.23
C LEU A 45 -10.46 11.14 0.35
N LEU A 46 -11.14 10.89 -0.76
CA LEU A 46 -12.41 10.16 -0.80
C LEU A 46 -12.23 8.70 -0.34
N PHE A 47 -11.16 8.05 -0.78
CA PHE A 47 -10.90 6.64 -0.48
C PHE A 47 -10.09 6.42 0.81
N SER A 48 -9.53 7.47 1.43
CA SER A 48 -8.71 7.31 2.64
C SER A 48 -9.42 6.57 3.79
N PRO A 49 -10.72 6.79 4.10
CA PRO A 49 -11.41 5.99 5.11
C PRO A 49 -11.51 4.51 4.74
N VAL A 50 -11.64 4.21 3.44
CA VAL A 50 -11.72 2.84 2.92
C VAL A 50 -10.35 2.15 3.04
N PHE A 51 -9.26 2.86 2.72
CA PHE A 51 -7.89 2.35 2.90
C PHE A 51 -7.65 1.98 4.36
N ILE A 52 -7.95 2.90 5.29
CA ILE A 52 -7.81 2.66 6.73
C ILE A 52 -8.67 1.47 7.17
N ALA A 53 -9.92 1.38 6.73
CA ALA A 53 -10.80 0.27 7.06
C ALA A 53 -10.25 -1.06 6.54
N SER A 54 -9.71 -1.11 5.33
CA SER A 54 -9.09 -2.30 4.73
C SER A 54 -7.92 -2.80 5.59
N TYR A 55 -7.00 -1.92 6.00
CA TYR A 55 -5.86 -2.28 6.87
C TYR A 55 -6.31 -2.74 8.24
N PHE A 56 -7.27 -2.03 8.84
CA PHE A 56 -7.85 -2.39 10.14
C PHE A 56 -8.51 -3.77 10.13
N TYR A 57 -9.31 -4.07 9.10
CA TYR A 57 -9.98 -5.37 9.00
C TYR A 57 -9.02 -6.48 8.63
N THR A 58 -7.98 -6.25 7.83
CA THR A 58 -6.90 -7.21 7.59
C THR A 58 -6.19 -7.57 8.90
N PHE A 59 -5.75 -6.57 9.65
CA PHE A 59 -5.17 -6.74 10.99
C PHE A 59 -6.11 -7.54 11.92
N LYS A 60 -7.39 -7.18 11.97
CA LYS A 60 -8.38 -7.81 12.85
C LYS A 60 -8.61 -9.28 12.47
N LEU A 61 -8.70 -9.60 11.18
CA LEU A 61 -8.86 -10.98 10.70
C LEU A 61 -7.65 -11.84 11.09
N VAL A 62 -6.44 -11.36 10.84
CA VAL A 62 -5.20 -12.06 11.22
C VAL A 62 -5.21 -12.38 12.71
N ARG A 63 -5.48 -11.38 13.55
CA ARG A 63 -5.54 -11.59 14.99
C ARG A 63 -6.61 -12.61 15.41
N MET A 64 -7.78 -12.56 14.80
CA MET A 64 -8.88 -13.50 15.11
C MET A 64 -8.52 -14.94 14.77
N HIS A 65 -7.87 -15.17 13.62
CA HIS A 65 -7.46 -16.50 13.21
C HIS A 65 -6.31 -17.04 14.09
N LEU A 66 -5.33 -16.19 14.37
CA LEU A 66 -4.14 -16.59 15.13
C LEU A 66 -4.38 -16.72 16.64
N LYS A 67 -5.37 -15.99 17.20
CA LYS A 67 -5.68 -16.05 18.65
C LYS A 67 -6.00 -17.46 19.12
N ASN A 68 -6.59 -18.29 18.28
CA ASN A 68 -7.00 -19.68 18.59
C ASN A 68 -5.95 -20.70 18.11
N SER A 69 -4.83 -20.26 17.56
CA SER A 69 -3.74 -21.16 17.17
C SER A 69 -3.09 -21.77 18.43
N ARG A 70 -3.06 -23.09 18.49
CA ARG A 70 -2.38 -23.83 19.57
C ARG A 70 -0.85 -23.85 19.41
N SER A 71 -0.35 -23.54 18.21
CA SER A 71 1.07 -23.56 17.87
C SER A 71 1.57 -22.18 17.53
N ILE A 72 2.73 -21.80 18.04
CA ILE A 72 3.45 -20.57 17.69
C ILE A 72 4.13 -20.68 16.30
N ILE A 73 4.30 -21.87 15.79
CA ILE A 73 5.03 -22.13 14.53
C ILE A 73 4.33 -21.43 13.36
N PHE A 74 3.00 -21.56 13.25
CA PHE A 74 2.25 -20.96 12.16
C PHE A 74 2.35 -19.42 12.13
N PRO A 75 2.12 -18.67 13.25
CA PRO A 75 2.39 -17.24 13.30
C PRO A 75 3.81 -16.85 12.89
N VAL A 76 4.83 -17.61 13.33
CA VAL A 76 6.24 -17.33 12.99
C VAL A 76 6.50 -17.53 11.49
N ILE A 77 6.00 -18.59 10.89
CA ILE A 77 6.12 -18.84 9.45
C ILE A 77 5.41 -17.71 8.67
N LEU A 78 4.19 -17.35 9.07
CA LEU A 78 3.43 -16.27 8.42
C LEU A 78 4.19 -14.94 8.49
N LEU A 79 4.79 -14.62 9.64
CA LEU A 79 5.61 -13.42 9.82
C LEU A 79 6.81 -13.43 8.87
N PHE A 80 7.55 -14.54 8.83
CA PHE A 80 8.74 -14.67 7.99
C PHE A 80 8.41 -14.53 6.50
N LEU A 81 7.37 -15.22 6.03
CA LEU A 81 6.91 -15.12 4.64
C LEU A 81 6.44 -13.69 4.30
N SER A 82 5.73 -13.02 5.22
CA SER A 82 5.29 -11.64 5.01
C SER A 82 6.47 -10.68 4.91
N ILE A 83 7.52 -10.85 5.74
CA ILE A 83 8.73 -10.01 5.68
C ILE A 83 9.47 -10.20 4.35
N ILE A 84 9.68 -11.46 3.94
CA ILE A 84 10.34 -11.75 2.64
C ILE A 84 9.56 -11.12 1.49
N SER A 85 8.22 -11.28 1.50
CA SER A 85 7.36 -10.68 0.48
C SER A 85 7.45 -9.15 0.48
N CYS A 86 7.52 -8.50 1.65
CA CYS A 86 7.71 -7.05 1.74
C CYS A 86 9.05 -6.62 1.14
N ILE A 87 10.15 -7.32 1.43
CA ILE A 87 11.48 -7.02 0.87
C ILE A 87 11.45 -7.11 -0.66
N TYR A 88 10.85 -8.17 -1.19
CA TYR A 88 10.70 -8.35 -2.63
C TYR A 88 9.87 -7.24 -3.28
N LEU A 89 8.73 -6.88 -2.69
CA LEU A 89 7.87 -5.80 -3.20
C LEU A 89 8.55 -4.42 -3.14
N ILE A 90 9.36 -4.15 -2.12
CA ILE A 90 10.15 -2.92 -2.04
C ILE A 90 11.14 -2.85 -3.22
N GLY A 91 11.77 -3.96 -3.59
CA GLY A 91 12.60 -4.04 -4.79
C GLY A 91 11.83 -3.66 -6.06
N LEU A 92 10.66 -4.28 -6.29
CA LEU A 92 9.81 -3.98 -7.44
C LEU A 92 9.33 -2.51 -7.48
N ILE A 93 9.01 -1.93 -6.31
CA ILE A 93 8.64 -0.51 -6.21
C ILE A 93 9.83 0.39 -6.55
N ALA A 94 11.04 0.02 -6.12
CA ALA A 94 12.25 0.79 -6.43
C ALA A 94 12.56 0.73 -7.93
N ASP A 95 12.45 -0.43 -8.57
CA ASP A 95 12.65 -0.59 -10.02
C ASP A 95 11.62 0.24 -10.80
N TYR A 96 10.34 0.13 -10.45
CA TYR A 96 9.27 0.94 -11.03
C TYR A 96 9.52 2.46 -10.86
N ALA A 97 9.99 2.87 -9.68
CA ALA A 97 10.31 4.27 -9.41
C ALA A 97 11.47 4.77 -10.30
N ASN A 98 12.50 3.95 -10.48
CA ASN A 98 13.65 4.29 -11.34
C ASN A 98 13.22 4.44 -12.81
N GLU A 99 12.40 3.52 -13.32
CA GLU A 99 11.86 3.60 -14.68
C GLU A 99 11.05 4.89 -14.89
N LEU A 100 10.11 5.17 -13.95
CA LEU A 100 9.29 6.37 -14.03
C LEU A 100 10.11 7.66 -13.97
N ILE A 101 11.17 7.72 -13.16
CA ILE A 101 12.05 8.88 -13.06
C ILE A 101 12.82 9.08 -14.39
N ILE A 102 13.25 8.00 -15.02
CA ILE A 102 13.90 8.07 -16.34
C ILE A 102 12.93 8.61 -17.40
N ASP A 103 11.70 8.11 -17.44
CA ASP A 103 10.65 8.54 -18.37
C ASP A 103 10.25 10.02 -18.18
N LEU A 104 10.34 10.51 -16.93
CA LEU A 104 10.10 11.91 -16.59
C LEU A 104 11.29 12.83 -16.94
N GLY A 105 12.43 12.29 -17.37
CA GLY A 105 13.65 13.04 -17.66
C GLY A 105 14.45 13.43 -16.43
N GLY A 106 14.17 12.80 -15.27
CA GLY A 106 14.91 12.98 -14.03
C GLY A 106 14.06 13.37 -12.82
N THR A 107 14.72 13.66 -11.73
CA THR A 107 14.13 14.03 -10.43
C THR A 107 13.59 15.48 -10.42
N PRO A 108 12.83 15.89 -9.38
CA PRO A 108 12.39 17.28 -9.20
C PRO A 108 13.50 18.32 -9.17
N SER A 109 14.73 17.91 -8.88
CA SER A 109 15.92 18.80 -8.84
C SER A 109 16.56 18.99 -10.22
N ASN A 110 16.24 18.15 -11.20
CA ASN A 110 16.81 18.23 -12.54
C ASN A 110 16.01 19.23 -13.41
N PRO A 111 16.64 20.32 -13.93
CA PRO A 111 15.96 21.30 -14.78
C PRO A 111 15.36 20.73 -16.08
N GLN A 112 15.85 19.58 -16.55
CA GLN A 112 15.33 18.90 -17.74
C GLN A 112 14.14 17.98 -17.45
N SER A 113 13.84 17.74 -16.16
CA SER A 113 12.73 16.88 -15.77
C SER A 113 11.38 17.58 -15.93
N ARG A 114 10.36 16.82 -16.36
CA ARG A 114 8.96 17.29 -16.41
C ARG A 114 8.41 17.67 -15.04
N ILE A 115 8.98 17.12 -13.98
CA ILE A 115 8.61 17.41 -12.59
C ILE A 115 9.56 18.41 -11.91
N TYR A 116 10.36 19.14 -12.70
CA TYR A 116 11.25 20.16 -12.15
C TYR A 116 10.48 21.17 -11.29
N ARG A 117 10.94 21.41 -10.07
CA ARG A 117 10.31 22.24 -9.03
C ARG A 117 8.95 21.75 -8.51
N PHE A 118 8.44 20.60 -8.98
CA PHE A 118 7.34 19.95 -8.29
C PHE A 118 7.85 19.15 -7.09
N GLY A 119 6.97 18.90 -6.11
CA GLY A 119 7.27 17.91 -5.07
C GLY A 119 7.18 16.48 -5.64
N TRP A 120 7.61 15.50 -4.87
CA TRP A 120 7.46 14.08 -5.21
C TRP A 120 6.02 13.59 -5.28
N PHE A 121 5.08 14.33 -4.72
CA PHE A 121 3.66 14.01 -4.78
C PHE A 121 2.96 14.96 -5.75
N ASN A 122 2.93 14.58 -7.01
CA ASN A 122 2.34 15.36 -8.09
C ASN A 122 1.57 14.45 -9.07
N GLN A 123 0.96 15.04 -10.06
CA GLN A 123 0.11 14.36 -11.04
C GLN A 123 0.80 13.24 -11.85
N TYR A 124 2.12 13.23 -11.96
CA TYR A 124 2.89 12.22 -12.69
C TYR A 124 3.42 11.10 -11.78
N THR A 125 3.52 11.36 -10.49
CA THR A 125 4.20 10.48 -9.54
C THR A 125 3.27 9.83 -8.52
N ASN A 126 1.96 10.03 -8.62
CA ASN A 126 1.00 9.36 -7.71
C ASN A 126 1.14 7.84 -7.74
N SER A 127 1.44 7.25 -8.92
CA SER A 127 1.66 5.81 -9.08
C SER A 127 2.89 5.28 -8.35
N LEU A 128 3.84 6.11 -7.91
CA LEU A 128 4.92 5.68 -7.02
C LEU A 128 4.37 5.22 -5.66
N PHE A 129 3.30 5.86 -5.19
CA PHE A 129 2.70 5.62 -3.88
C PHE A 129 1.47 4.72 -3.97
N PHE A 130 0.73 4.80 -5.07
CA PHE A 130 -0.54 4.10 -5.29
C PHE A 130 -0.44 3.24 -6.55
N ASN A 131 0.11 2.04 -6.41
CA ASN A 131 0.19 1.01 -7.44
C ASN A 131 -0.10 -0.37 -6.83
N ASN A 132 -0.19 -1.40 -7.67
CA ASN A 132 -0.47 -2.75 -7.22
C ASN A 132 0.54 -3.28 -6.19
N TYR A 133 1.83 -2.95 -6.34
CA TYR A 133 2.88 -3.40 -5.41
C TYR A 133 2.73 -2.73 -4.04
N SER A 134 2.51 -1.41 -4.01
CA SER A 134 2.31 -0.66 -2.78
C SER A 134 1.00 -1.03 -2.08
N PHE A 135 -0.07 -1.38 -2.83
CA PHE A 135 -1.29 -1.95 -2.26
C PHE A 135 -1.02 -3.24 -1.50
N ILE A 136 -0.34 -4.22 -2.14
CA ILE A 136 -0.02 -5.51 -1.51
C ILE A 136 0.93 -5.29 -0.31
N LEU A 137 1.93 -4.42 -0.46
CA LEU A 137 2.87 -4.09 0.60
C LEU A 137 2.16 -3.58 1.86
N THR A 138 1.23 -2.64 1.71
CA THR A 138 0.49 -2.07 2.85
C THR A 138 -0.44 -3.08 3.51
N GLN A 139 -1.03 -4.01 2.76
CA GLN A 139 -1.81 -5.13 3.31
C GLN A 139 -0.91 -6.10 4.10
N LEU A 140 0.28 -6.42 3.59
CA LEU A 140 1.25 -7.27 4.30
C LEU A 140 1.75 -6.62 5.58
N LEU A 141 1.95 -5.30 5.61
CA LEU A 141 2.27 -4.59 6.85
C LEU A 141 1.17 -4.73 7.89
N ALA A 142 -0.11 -4.67 7.49
CA ALA A 142 -1.23 -4.92 8.39
C ALA A 142 -1.23 -6.38 8.93
N VAL A 143 -0.85 -7.35 8.09
CA VAL A 143 -0.65 -8.76 8.50
C VAL A 143 0.48 -8.86 9.53
N ILE A 144 1.65 -8.28 9.24
CA ILE A 144 2.82 -8.29 10.14
C ILE A 144 2.45 -7.73 11.51
N VAL A 145 1.81 -6.56 11.55
CA VAL A 145 1.36 -5.94 12.83
C VAL A 145 0.38 -6.86 13.56
N GLY A 146 -0.56 -7.49 12.85
CA GLY A 146 -1.50 -8.46 13.41
C GLY A 146 -0.80 -9.66 14.05
N VAL A 147 0.19 -10.23 13.37
CA VAL A 147 0.99 -11.37 13.87
C VAL A 147 1.82 -10.98 15.09
N LEU A 148 2.54 -9.86 15.01
CA LEU A 148 3.37 -9.36 16.12
C LEU A 148 2.56 -9.15 17.40
N THR A 149 1.34 -8.62 17.31
CA THR A 149 0.47 -8.46 18.49
C THR A 149 0.08 -9.79 19.15
N ILE A 150 0.10 -10.89 18.41
CA ILE A 150 -0.17 -12.23 18.99
C ILE A 150 1.11 -12.83 19.61
N ILE A 151 2.24 -12.72 18.92
CA ILE A 151 3.52 -13.27 19.40
C ILE A 151 3.95 -12.56 20.70
N PHE A 152 3.81 -11.24 20.79
CA PHE A 152 4.25 -10.46 21.93
C PHE A 152 3.22 -10.33 23.07
N LYS A 153 1.97 -10.77 22.88
CA LYS A 153 0.93 -10.72 23.90
C LYS A 153 1.34 -11.32 25.26
N PRO A 154 2.04 -12.47 25.35
CA PRO A 154 2.45 -13.03 26.65
C PRO A 154 3.41 -12.13 27.42
N PHE A 155 4.16 -11.27 26.75
CA PHE A 155 5.14 -10.35 27.36
C PHE A 155 4.52 -9.04 27.85
N LEU A 156 3.37 -8.65 27.30
CA LEU A 156 2.67 -7.41 27.65
C LEU A 156 1.73 -7.57 28.86
N ASN A 157 1.40 -8.82 29.24
CA ASN A 157 0.51 -9.13 30.35
C ASN A 157 1.27 -9.56 31.63
N LYS A 158 2.58 -9.36 31.67
CA LYS A 158 3.43 -9.47 32.86
C LYS A 158 3.72 -8.09 33.43
#